data_13c14383bb7100abdb7aeb0408e08930
#
_entry.id   13c14383bb7100abdb7aeb0408e08930
#
_cell.length_a   1.000
_cell.length_b   1.000
_cell.length_c   1.000
_cell.angle_alpha   90.00
_cell.angle_beta   90.00
_cell.angle_gamma   90.00
#
_symmetry.space_group_name_H-M   'P 1'
#
loop_
_entity.id
_entity.type
_entity.pdbx_description
1 polymer ?
#
loop_
_entity_poly.entity_id
_entity_poly.type
_entity_poly.pdbx_seq_one_letter_code
_entity_poly.pdbx_strand_id
1 'polypeptide(L)'
;MAHQLSLFLIHSGDGKRNREQQIEIGGVKMNQGRIIVITGSPGTGKTTIASIVAKESNMDKSVHMHTDDFFHYLSKGAIPPHLPESNEQNLVVIEAFLEAAKRYARGGYDVIVDGIVGPWFLEPWRALVREDYEVHYIVLRASKEETMKRAVERSKLDRKTNVELVETMWEQFCNLGIYESNVVDTTNYSIQETVSAVQEKIASRAALLS
;
A
#
# COMPACT_ATOMS: atom_id res chain seq x y z
N MET A 1 26.63 4.56 -30.51
CA MET A 1 25.41 4.33 -31.30
C MET A 1 24.21 4.65 -30.44
N ALA A 2 23.57 5.77 -30.71
CA ALA A 2 22.44 6.28 -29.92
C ALA A 2 21.15 5.59 -30.39
N HIS A 3 20.46 4.86 -29.51
CA HIS A 3 19.11 4.40 -29.78
C HIS A 3 18.11 5.50 -29.44
N GLN A 4 17.51 6.01 -30.47
CA GLN A 4 16.47 7.01 -30.45
C GLN A 4 15.16 6.38 -29.94
N LEU A 5 14.67 6.84 -28.79
CA LEU A 5 13.35 6.48 -28.24
C LEU A 5 12.29 7.28 -29.00
N SER A 6 11.48 6.60 -29.79
CA SER A 6 10.33 7.20 -30.46
C SER A 6 9.06 6.96 -29.63
N LEU A 7 8.49 8.03 -29.08
CA LEU A 7 7.16 8.00 -28.45
C LEU A 7 6.10 8.19 -29.54
N PHE A 8 5.26 7.18 -29.77
CA PHE A 8 4.05 7.34 -30.56
C PHE A 8 2.83 7.31 -29.65
N LEU A 9 2.16 8.43 -29.53
CA LEU A 9 0.81 8.55 -28.99
C LEU A 9 -0.19 8.27 -30.11
N ILE A 10 -0.94 7.18 -29.99
CA ILE A 10 -2.07 6.92 -30.90
C ILE A 10 -3.36 7.22 -30.14
N HIS A 11 -4.04 8.29 -30.59
CA HIS A 11 -5.45 8.51 -30.23
C HIS A 11 -6.33 7.79 -31.22
N SER A 12 -7.23 6.94 -30.76
CA SER A 12 -8.42 6.55 -31.52
C SER A 12 -9.59 6.27 -30.58
N GLY A 13 -10.71 6.87 -30.88
CA GLY A 13 -11.90 6.94 -30.06
C GLY A 13 -12.81 5.72 -30.12
N ASP A 14 -13.78 5.78 -29.23
CA ASP A 14 -15.06 5.06 -29.09
C ASP A 14 -15.08 3.57 -28.80
N GLY A 15 -15.77 3.25 -27.70
CA GLY A 15 -16.37 1.94 -27.45
C GLY A 15 -15.91 1.27 -26.16
N LYS A 16 -16.80 1.19 -25.17
CA LYS A 16 -16.72 0.41 -23.93
C LYS A 16 -15.90 -0.87 -24.08
N ARG A 17 -14.68 -0.90 -23.55
CA ARG A 17 -13.90 -2.12 -23.29
C ARG A 17 -13.02 -1.88 -22.06
N ASN A 18 -12.84 -2.95 -21.28
CA ASN A 18 -11.83 -3.03 -20.22
C ASN A 18 -10.53 -2.41 -20.72
N ARG A 19 -10.14 -1.26 -20.17
CA ARG A 19 -8.88 -0.63 -20.51
C ARG A 19 -7.76 -1.34 -19.76
N GLU A 20 -7.21 -2.37 -20.37
CA GLU A 20 -5.84 -2.77 -20.09
C GLU A 20 -4.93 -1.65 -20.61
N GLN A 21 -4.37 -0.87 -19.71
CA GLN A 21 -3.40 0.16 -20.11
C GLN A 21 -2.09 -0.53 -20.49
N GLN A 22 -1.80 -0.52 -21.78
CA GLN A 22 -0.58 -1.10 -22.35
C GLN A 22 0.43 0.02 -22.59
N ILE A 23 1.58 -0.06 -21.94
CA ILE A 23 2.73 0.80 -22.20
C ILE A 23 3.68 0.06 -23.13
N GLU A 24 3.97 0.61 -24.30
CA GLU A 24 4.88 0.05 -25.28
C GLU A 24 6.30 0.62 -25.11
N ILE A 25 7.23 -0.19 -24.63
CA ILE A 25 8.66 0.15 -24.56
C ILE A 25 9.42 -0.87 -25.40
N GLY A 26 9.99 -0.42 -26.53
CA GLY A 26 10.83 -1.30 -27.39
C GLY A 26 10.09 -2.45 -28.06
N GLY A 27 8.79 -2.28 -28.42
CA GLY A 27 8.00 -3.29 -29.13
C GLY A 27 7.46 -4.44 -28.26
N VAL A 28 7.67 -4.40 -26.94
CA VAL A 28 7.07 -5.34 -25.98
C VAL A 28 5.89 -4.67 -25.30
N LYS A 29 4.69 -5.20 -25.54
CA LYS A 29 3.49 -4.81 -24.79
C LYS A 29 3.60 -5.32 -23.35
N MET A 30 3.74 -4.43 -22.40
CA MET A 30 3.72 -4.77 -20.98
C MET A 30 2.39 -4.33 -20.38
N ASN A 31 1.68 -5.23 -19.73
CA ASN A 31 0.54 -4.87 -18.90
C ASN A 31 1.07 -4.06 -17.70
N GLN A 32 0.41 -2.94 -17.42
CA GLN A 32 0.72 -2.17 -16.22
C GLN A 32 0.34 -2.99 -14.98
N GLY A 33 1.23 -2.99 -13.99
CA GLY A 33 0.96 -3.61 -12.69
C GLY A 33 0.03 -2.76 -11.83
N ARG A 34 -0.36 -3.33 -10.68
CA ARG A 34 -1.23 -2.68 -9.69
C ARG A 34 -0.42 -2.21 -8.49
N ILE A 35 -0.99 -1.28 -7.71
CA ILE A 35 -0.45 -0.87 -6.42
C ILE A 35 -1.47 -1.24 -5.35
N ILE A 36 -1.09 -2.08 -4.40
CA ILE A 36 -1.96 -2.63 -3.36
C ILE A 36 -1.44 -2.18 -2.01
N VAL A 37 -2.13 -1.24 -1.38
CA VAL A 37 -1.79 -0.71 -0.07
C VAL A 37 -2.49 -1.54 1.01
N ILE A 38 -1.71 -2.22 1.84
CA ILE A 38 -2.16 -2.97 3.01
C ILE A 38 -1.76 -2.17 4.26
N THR A 39 -2.74 -1.56 4.91
CA THR A 39 -2.53 -0.63 6.03
C THR A 39 -3.31 -1.04 7.27
N GLY A 40 -3.23 -0.24 8.33
CA GLY A 40 -3.89 -0.44 9.62
C GLY A 40 -2.97 -0.02 10.78
N SER A 41 -3.48 -0.04 12.00
CA SER A 41 -2.69 0.29 13.19
C SER A 41 -1.52 -0.67 13.41
N PRO A 42 -0.51 -0.32 14.23
CA PRO A 42 0.54 -1.26 14.63
C PRO A 42 -0.05 -2.54 15.27
N GLY A 43 0.56 -3.68 15.06
CA GLY A 43 0.11 -4.96 15.63
C GLY A 43 -0.95 -5.70 14.79
N THR A 44 -1.47 -5.14 13.69
CA THR A 44 -2.49 -5.81 12.84
C THR A 44 -1.93 -6.84 11.86
N GLY A 45 -0.61 -7.02 11.80
CA GLY A 45 0.02 -8.05 10.96
C GLY A 45 0.30 -7.63 9.51
N LYS A 46 0.20 -6.34 9.17
CA LYS A 46 0.39 -5.80 7.80
C LYS A 46 1.58 -6.41 7.05
N THR A 47 2.76 -6.32 7.63
CA THR A 47 4.01 -6.77 6.98
C THR A 47 4.01 -8.26 6.68
N THR A 48 3.49 -9.08 7.60
CA THR A 48 3.36 -10.52 7.39
C THR A 48 2.40 -10.82 6.25
N ILE A 49 1.21 -10.21 6.27
CA ILE A 49 0.19 -10.40 5.24
C ILE A 49 0.67 -9.89 3.89
N ALA A 50 1.22 -8.69 3.83
CA ALA A 50 1.76 -8.10 2.59
C ALA A 50 2.86 -8.97 1.97
N SER A 51 3.77 -9.52 2.80
CA SER A 51 4.82 -10.42 2.32
C SER A 51 4.26 -11.70 1.69
N ILE A 52 3.19 -12.28 2.27
CA ILE A 52 2.55 -13.49 1.73
C ILE A 52 1.77 -13.15 0.47
N VAL A 53 0.96 -12.09 0.49
CA VAL A 53 0.19 -11.62 -0.67
C VAL A 53 1.12 -11.33 -1.87
N ALA A 54 2.29 -10.75 -1.63
CA ALA A 54 3.27 -10.52 -2.68
C ALA A 54 3.81 -11.82 -3.28
N LYS A 55 4.12 -12.82 -2.42
CA LYS A 55 4.63 -14.14 -2.87
C LYS A 55 3.56 -14.95 -3.62
N GLU A 56 2.31 -14.77 -3.26
CA GLU A 56 1.15 -15.48 -3.82
C GLU A 56 0.41 -14.64 -4.87
N SER A 57 1.00 -13.55 -5.36
CA SER A 57 0.41 -12.73 -6.42
C SER A 57 0.08 -13.56 -7.65
N ASN A 58 -1.07 -13.29 -8.25
CA ASN A 58 -1.49 -13.90 -9.52
C ASN A 58 -0.84 -13.26 -10.75
N MET A 59 0.02 -12.25 -10.57
CA MET A 59 0.84 -11.66 -11.63
C MET A 59 2.21 -12.35 -11.71
N ASP A 60 2.80 -12.36 -12.89
CA ASP A 60 4.12 -12.98 -13.12
C ASP A 60 5.25 -12.36 -12.30
N LYS A 61 5.06 -11.11 -11.87
CA LYS A 61 6.04 -10.35 -11.09
C LYS A 61 5.34 -9.60 -9.96
N SER A 62 5.95 -9.64 -8.80
CA SER A 62 5.52 -8.85 -7.64
C SER A 62 6.71 -8.25 -6.91
N VAL A 63 6.43 -7.22 -6.12
CA VAL A 63 7.37 -6.63 -5.18
C VAL A 63 6.64 -6.25 -3.90
N HIS A 64 7.27 -6.50 -2.76
CA HIS A 64 6.80 -6.03 -1.47
C HIS A 64 7.66 -4.84 -1.04
N MET A 65 7.00 -3.72 -0.78
CA MET A 65 7.64 -2.46 -0.39
C MET A 65 7.08 -1.99 0.95
N HIS A 66 7.98 -1.62 1.86
CA HIS A 66 7.63 -1.13 3.19
C HIS A 66 7.84 0.37 3.27
N THR A 67 6.81 1.15 3.63
CA THR A 67 6.92 2.62 3.67
C THR A 67 7.96 3.11 4.67
N ASP A 68 8.10 2.41 5.81
CA ASP A 68 9.02 2.78 6.88
C ASP A 68 10.48 2.72 6.45
N ASP A 69 10.84 1.89 5.45
CA ASP A 69 12.21 1.80 4.94
C ASP A 69 12.68 3.14 4.38
N PHE A 70 11.79 3.90 3.74
CA PHE A 70 12.12 5.20 3.18
C PHE A 70 12.37 6.26 4.27
N PHE A 71 11.71 6.15 5.41
CA PHE A 71 12.02 7.00 6.58
C PHE A 71 13.38 6.67 7.18
N HIS A 72 13.79 5.39 7.16
CA HIS A 72 15.10 4.96 7.64
C HIS A 72 16.27 5.47 6.78
N TYR A 73 16.02 5.88 5.53
CA TYR A 73 17.05 6.50 4.68
C TYR A 73 17.42 7.94 5.09
N LEU A 74 16.63 8.58 5.94
CA LEU A 74 16.90 9.92 6.43
C LEU A 74 18.12 9.90 7.38
N SER A 75 19.28 10.26 6.89
CA SER A 75 20.54 10.21 7.65
C SER A 75 20.75 11.41 8.56
N LYS A 76 20.05 12.54 8.33
CA LYS A 76 20.18 13.77 9.11
C LYS A 76 18.88 14.55 9.10
N GLY A 77 18.52 15.15 10.24
CA GLY A 77 17.34 16.00 10.37
C GLY A 77 16.02 15.23 10.41
N ALA A 78 16.04 13.91 10.65
CA ALA A 78 14.85 13.09 10.74
C ALA A 78 13.99 13.51 11.94
N ILE A 79 12.71 13.76 11.65
CA ILE A 79 11.66 14.06 12.65
C ILE A 79 10.79 12.82 12.77
N PRO A 80 10.44 12.36 14.00
CA PRO A 80 9.54 11.22 14.17
C PRO A 80 8.23 11.43 13.40
N PRO A 81 7.80 10.49 12.54
CA PRO A 81 6.70 10.72 11.59
C PRO A 81 5.33 11.01 12.20
N HIS A 82 5.14 10.68 13.49
CA HIS A 82 3.90 10.93 14.23
C HIS A 82 3.80 12.34 14.83
N LEU A 83 4.85 13.15 14.76
CA LEU A 83 4.84 14.51 15.26
C LEU A 83 4.28 15.48 14.21
N PRO A 84 3.51 16.53 14.64
CA PRO A 84 2.95 17.51 13.70
C PRO A 84 4.01 18.20 12.83
N GLU A 85 5.21 18.41 13.35
CA GLU A 85 6.31 19.06 12.65
C GLU A 85 6.87 18.24 11.49
N SER A 86 6.55 16.95 11.43
CA SER A 86 7.04 16.04 10.39
C SER A 86 6.24 16.09 9.08
N ASN A 87 5.15 16.85 9.01
CA ASN A 87 4.23 16.81 7.87
C ASN A 87 4.91 17.02 6.51
N GLU A 88 5.78 18.02 6.39
CA GLU A 88 6.54 18.29 5.16
C GLU A 88 7.50 17.13 4.83
N GLN A 89 8.24 16.65 5.82
CA GLN A 89 9.12 15.50 5.68
C GLN A 89 8.34 14.26 5.23
N ASN A 90 7.19 13.98 5.89
CA ASN A 90 6.37 12.82 5.57
C ASN A 90 5.89 12.86 4.13
N LEU A 91 5.49 14.04 3.63
CA LEU A 91 5.08 14.21 2.25
C LEU A 91 6.24 13.90 1.28
N VAL A 92 7.40 14.50 1.50
CA VAL A 92 8.60 14.26 0.65
C VAL A 92 8.99 12.78 0.63
N VAL A 93 8.99 12.13 1.80
CA VAL A 93 9.37 10.70 1.90
C VAL A 93 8.37 9.82 1.16
N ILE A 94 7.06 10.08 1.31
CA ILE A 94 6.03 9.30 0.62
C ILE A 94 6.03 9.57 -0.87
N GLU A 95 6.23 10.79 -1.33
CA GLU A 95 6.35 11.08 -2.77
C GLU A 95 7.54 10.34 -3.40
N ALA A 96 8.69 10.32 -2.73
CA ALA A 96 9.84 9.53 -3.19
C ALA A 96 9.53 8.02 -3.23
N PHE A 97 8.83 7.50 -2.22
CA PHE A 97 8.36 6.12 -2.19
C PHE A 97 7.42 5.82 -3.36
N LEU A 98 6.45 6.71 -3.63
CA LEU A 98 5.48 6.54 -4.70
C LEU A 98 6.13 6.56 -6.09
N GLU A 99 7.17 7.35 -6.31
CA GLU A 99 7.92 7.31 -7.57
C GLU A 99 8.58 5.94 -7.79
N ALA A 100 9.13 5.31 -6.73
CA ALA A 100 9.64 3.95 -6.81
C ALA A 100 8.52 2.94 -7.10
N ALA A 101 7.38 3.03 -6.41
CA ALA A 101 6.21 2.17 -6.63
C ALA A 101 5.67 2.29 -8.06
N LYS A 102 5.53 3.52 -8.58
CA LYS A 102 5.13 3.80 -9.97
C LYS A 102 6.10 3.14 -10.96
N ARG A 103 7.40 3.20 -10.68
CA ARG A 103 8.40 2.59 -11.58
C ARG A 103 8.24 1.08 -11.66
N TYR A 104 7.96 0.40 -10.54
CA TYR A 104 7.67 -1.03 -10.54
C TYR A 104 6.36 -1.34 -11.26
N ALA A 105 5.28 -0.62 -10.97
CA ALA A 105 3.99 -0.81 -11.62
C ALA A 105 4.09 -0.65 -13.15
N ARG A 106 4.77 0.39 -13.65
CA ARG A 106 5.08 0.53 -15.09
C ARG A 106 5.91 -0.61 -15.66
N GLY A 107 6.66 -1.31 -14.81
CA GLY A 107 7.42 -2.51 -15.18
C GLY A 107 6.59 -3.80 -15.20
N GLY A 108 5.27 -3.72 -14.93
CA GLY A 108 4.37 -4.86 -14.89
C GLY A 108 4.43 -5.65 -13.59
N TYR A 109 4.85 -5.02 -12.48
CA TYR A 109 4.87 -5.66 -11.17
C TYR A 109 3.57 -5.42 -10.41
N ASP A 110 3.11 -6.42 -9.70
CA ASP A 110 2.16 -6.28 -8.60
C ASP A 110 2.92 -5.66 -7.41
N VAL A 111 2.59 -4.42 -7.07
CA VAL A 111 3.32 -3.67 -6.04
C VAL A 111 2.53 -3.71 -4.75
N ILE A 112 2.93 -4.61 -3.86
CA ILE A 112 2.31 -4.75 -2.55
C ILE A 112 3.05 -3.84 -1.57
N VAL A 113 2.33 -2.88 -1.01
CA VAL A 113 2.85 -1.89 -0.08
C VAL A 113 2.29 -2.15 1.30
N ASP A 114 3.12 -2.16 2.34
CA ASP A 114 2.65 -2.08 3.71
C ASP A 114 3.22 -0.86 4.44
N GLY A 115 2.42 -0.34 5.36
CA GLY A 115 2.75 0.83 6.16
C GLY A 115 1.54 1.40 6.88
N ILE A 116 1.72 2.51 7.58
CA ILE A 116 0.65 3.21 8.25
C ILE A 116 0.15 4.34 7.33
N VAL A 117 -0.89 4.05 6.56
CA VAL A 117 -1.52 4.98 5.63
C VAL A 117 -2.99 5.11 6.03
N GLY A 118 -3.30 6.12 6.83
CA GLY A 118 -4.69 6.40 7.23
C GLY A 118 -5.42 7.31 6.23
N PRO A 119 -6.76 7.45 6.34
CA PRO A 119 -7.54 8.32 5.47
C PRO A 119 -7.05 9.77 5.42
N TRP A 120 -6.43 10.24 6.51
CA TRP A 120 -5.85 11.58 6.62
C TRP A 120 -4.59 11.79 5.78
N PHE A 121 -4.03 10.72 5.21
CA PHE A 121 -2.82 10.76 4.40
C PHE A 121 -2.97 10.04 3.06
N LEU A 122 -4.19 10.03 2.49
CA LEU A 122 -4.49 9.33 1.23
C LEU A 122 -4.29 10.19 -0.02
N GLU A 123 -4.13 11.50 0.11
CA GLU A 123 -4.06 12.37 -1.07
C GLU A 123 -2.91 12.03 -2.04
N PRO A 124 -1.67 11.73 -1.58
CA PRO A 124 -0.62 11.29 -2.49
C PRO A 124 -0.97 9.98 -3.24
N TRP A 125 -1.70 9.06 -2.61
CA TRP A 125 -2.15 7.80 -3.21
C TRP A 125 -3.29 8.02 -4.22
N ARG A 126 -4.20 8.97 -3.95
CA ARG A 126 -5.24 9.38 -4.91
C ARG A 126 -4.65 10.06 -6.15
N ALA A 127 -3.51 10.72 -6.01
CA ALA A 127 -2.81 11.28 -7.16
C ALA A 127 -2.43 10.17 -8.16
N LEU A 128 -2.06 8.97 -7.70
CA LEU A 128 -1.77 7.83 -8.57
C LEU A 128 -3.01 7.39 -9.38
N VAL A 129 -4.19 7.41 -8.75
CA VAL A 129 -5.45 7.09 -9.47
C VAL A 129 -5.71 8.10 -10.58
N ARG A 130 -5.45 9.39 -10.33
CA ARG A 130 -5.55 10.44 -11.36
C ARG A 130 -4.52 10.31 -12.48
N GLU A 131 -3.41 9.61 -12.20
CA GLU A 131 -2.37 9.23 -13.18
C GLU A 131 -2.67 7.86 -13.83
N ASP A 132 -3.90 7.35 -13.70
CA ASP A 132 -4.38 6.10 -14.29
C ASP A 132 -3.74 4.82 -13.71
N TYR A 133 -3.17 4.84 -12.50
CA TYR A 133 -2.76 3.62 -11.81
C TYR A 133 -3.96 2.94 -11.13
N GLU A 134 -4.00 1.60 -11.19
CA GLU A 134 -4.92 0.81 -10.37
C GLU A 134 -4.37 0.74 -8.94
N VAL A 135 -5.07 1.37 -7.99
CA VAL A 135 -4.67 1.42 -6.58
C VAL A 135 -5.75 0.77 -5.72
N HIS A 136 -5.38 -0.26 -4.98
CA HIS A 136 -6.22 -0.86 -3.94
C HIS A 136 -5.80 -0.33 -2.57
N TYR A 137 -6.77 -0.01 -1.74
CA TYR A 137 -6.55 0.44 -0.37
C TYR A 137 -7.26 -0.51 0.60
N ILE A 138 -6.52 -1.33 1.31
CA ILE A 138 -7.04 -2.39 2.19
C ILE A 138 -6.54 -2.15 3.60
N VAL A 139 -7.47 -2.07 4.55
CA VAL A 139 -7.16 -1.80 5.95
C VAL A 139 -7.34 -3.07 6.79
N LEU A 140 -6.28 -3.52 7.42
CA LEU A 140 -6.35 -4.58 8.42
C LEU A 140 -6.70 -3.97 9.77
N ARG A 141 -7.77 -4.44 10.39
CA ARG A 141 -8.20 -3.97 11.70
C ARG A 141 -8.57 -5.18 12.57
N ALA A 142 -8.05 -5.24 13.78
CA ALA A 142 -8.48 -6.17 14.81
C ALA A 142 -9.18 -5.41 15.95
N SER A 143 -9.85 -6.12 16.86
CA SER A 143 -10.38 -5.50 18.07
C SER A 143 -9.28 -4.80 18.87
N LYS A 144 -9.66 -3.85 19.73
CA LYS A 144 -8.69 -3.13 20.58
C LYS A 144 -7.90 -4.10 21.44
N GLU A 145 -8.60 -5.04 22.07
CA GLU A 145 -7.99 -6.04 22.95
C GLU A 145 -6.96 -6.90 22.20
N GLU A 146 -7.33 -7.40 21.03
CA GLU A 146 -6.44 -8.26 20.24
C GLU A 146 -5.23 -7.46 19.69
N THR A 147 -5.45 -6.22 19.28
CA THR A 147 -4.36 -5.34 18.82
C THR A 147 -3.37 -5.05 19.94
N MET A 148 -3.87 -4.73 21.15
CA MET A 148 -3.03 -4.46 22.33
C MET A 148 -2.28 -5.71 22.76
N LYS A 149 -2.93 -6.89 22.78
CA LYS A 149 -2.30 -8.15 23.08
C LYS A 149 -1.13 -8.43 22.13
N ARG A 150 -1.34 -8.33 20.82
CA ARG A 150 -0.31 -8.51 19.78
C ARG A 150 0.84 -7.54 19.95
N ALA A 151 0.55 -6.28 20.27
CA ALA A 151 1.56 -5.25 20.51
C ALA A 151 2.44 -5.58 21.73
N VAL A 152 1.84 -6.04 22.84
CA VAL A 152 2.56 -6.45 24.05
C VAL A 152 3.40 -7.71 23.80
N GLU A 153 2.88 -8.69 23.09
CA GLU A 153 3.61 -9.91 22.74
C GLU A 153 4.83 -9.61 21.88
N ARG A 154 4.68 -8.72 20.88
CA ARG A 154 5.79 -8.24 20.05
C ARG A 154 6.85 -7.51 20.88
N SER A 155 6.44 -6.72 21.87
CA SER A 155 7.36 -5.98 22.74
C SER A 155 8.25 -6.90 23.59
N LYS A 156 7.81 -8.11 23.90
CA LYS A 156 8.61 -9.11 24.61
C LYS A 156 9.73 -9.69 23.73
N LEU A 157 9.52 -9.70 22.42
CA LEU A 157 10.46 -10.22 21.44
C LEU A 157 11.42 -9.14 20.93
N ASP A 158 10.98 -7.91 20.84
CA ASP A 158 11.67 -6.84 20.12
C ASP A 158 11.46 -5.46 20.75
N ARG A 159 11.99 -5.25 21.94
CA ARG A 159 12.16 -3.97 22.68
C ARG A 159 11.15 -2.85 22.42
N LYS A 160 10.34 -2.54 23.41
CA LYS A 160 9.61 -1.29 23.64
C LYS A 160 8.70 -0.83 22.50
N THR A 161 7.64 -1.59 22.22
CA THR A 161 6.46 -0.99 21.58
C THR A 161 5.86 0.03 22.56
N ASN A 162 5.73 1.28 22.12
CA ASN A 162 5.01 2.28 22.88
C ASN A 162 3.51 1.95 22.81
N VAL A 163 2.99 1.37 23.89
CA VAL A 163 1.60 0.90 23.98
C VAL A 163 0.60 2.06 23.82
N GLU A 164 0.90 3.23 24.38
CA GLU A 164 0.07 4.44 24.24
C GLU A 164 -0.03 4.89 22.77
N LEU A 165 1.09 4.82 22.04
CA LEU A 165 1.07 5.15 20.60
C LEU A 165 0.24 4.14 19.81
N VAL A 166 0.34 2.84 20.13
CA VAL A 166 -0.48 1.80 19.49
C VAL A 166 -1.97 2.04 19.74
N GLU A 167 -2.35 2.40 20.97
CA GLU A 167 -3.73 2.71 21.32
C GLU A 167 -4.24 3.93 20.55
N THR A 168 -3.49 5.04 20.57
CA THR A 168 -3.82 6.25 19.81
C THR A 168 -3.99 5.96 18.32
N MET A 169 -3.09 5.17 17.74
CA MET A 169 -3.18 4.80 16.34
C MET A 169 -4.34 3.85 16.05
N TRP A 170 -4.68 2.95 16.99
CA TRP A 170 -5.86 2.10 16.84
C TRP A 170 -7.13 2.95 16.79
N GLU A 171 -7.26 3.96 17.65
CA GLU A 171 -8.40 4.89 17.66
C GLU A 171 -8.55 5.64 16.34
N GLN A 172 -7.45 6.02 15.70
CA GLN A 172 -7.47 6.65 14.37
C GLN A 172 -7.99 5.70 13.27
N PHE A 173 -7.86 4.39 13.43
CA PHE A 173 -8.33 3.38 12.50
C PHE A 173 -9.68 2.75 12.89
N CYS A 174 -10.33 3.15 13.99
CA CYS A 174 -11.58 2.53 14.44
C CYS A 174 -12.81 2.99 13.65
N ASN A 175 -12.74 4.18 13.02
CA ASN A 175 -13.81 4.69 12.15
C ASN A 175 -13.19 5.37 10.93
N LEU A 176 -13.34 4.73 9.77
CA LEU A 176 -12.72 5.17 8.51
C LEU A 176 -13.72 5.84 7.55
N GLY A 177 -14.95 6.09 8.01
CA GLY A 177 -15.97 6.74 7.20
C GLY A 177 -16.28 5.98 5.91
N ILE A 178 -16.09 6.61 4.77
CA ILE A 178 -16.35 5.99 3.46
C ILE A 178 -15.46 4.78 3.14
N TYR A 179 -14.37 4.59 3.88
CA TYR A 179 -13.43 3.47 3.70
C TYR A 179 -13.72 2.27 4.61
N GLU A 180 -14.86 2.25 5.35
CA GLU A 180 -15.24 1.07 6.14
C GLU A 180 -15.38 -0.20 5.29
N SER A 181 -15.83 -0.06 4.05
CA SER A 181 -15.90 -1.18 3.10
C SER A 181 -14.53 -1.76 2.72
N ASN A 182 -13.45 -1.03 2.94
CA ASN A 182 -12.07 -1.45 2.65
C ASN A 182 -11.44 -2.25 3.80
N VAL A 183 -12.13 -2.31 4.96
CA VAL A 183 -11.63 -3.01 6.15
C VAL A 183 -11.74 -4.53 5.98
N VAL A 184 -10.70 -5.22 6.41
CA VAL A 184 -10.67 -6.64 6.72
C VAL A 184 -10.54 -6.75 8.23
N ASP A 185 -11.59 -7.24 8.90
CA ASP A 185 -11.55 -7.51 10.33
C ASP A 185 -10.76 -8.80 10.59
N THR A 186 -9.62 -8.65 11.24
CA THR A 186 -8.68 -9.75 11.51
C THR A 186 -8.71 -10.23 12.95
N THR A 187 -9.73 -9.84 13.72
CA THR A 187 -9.84 -10.16 15.16
C THR A 187 -9.73 -11.64 15.41
N ASN A 188 -10.49 -12.45 14.65
CA ASN A 188 -10.59 -13.89 14.80
C ASN A 188 -9.95 -14.67 13.64
N TYR A 189 -9.30 -13.99 12.72
CA TYR A 189 -8.71 -14.62 11.54
C TYR A 189 -7.29 -15.12 11.83
N SER A 190 -7.01 -16.30 11.33
CA SER A 190 -5.65 -16.79 11.13
C SER A 190 -4.94 -15.97 10.04
N ILE A 191 -3.64 -16.14 9.93
CA ILE A 191 -2.86 -15.50 8.86
C ILE A 191 -3.42 -15.89 7.49
N GLN A 192 -3.72 -17.17 7.26
CA GLN A 192 -4.21 -17.66 5.98
C GLN A 192 -5.60 -17.13 5.63
N GLU A 193 -6.51 -17.04 6.60
CA GLU A 193 -7.85 -16.45 6.39
C GLU A 193 -7.72 -14.95 6.05
N THR A 194 -6.80 -14.25 6.72
CA THR A 194 -6.53 -12.84 6.42
C THR A 194 -5.98 -12.66 5.00
N VAL A 195 -5.02 -13.50 4.59
CA VAL A 195 -4.47 -13.49 3.22
C VAL A 195 -5.58 -13.72 2.20
N SER A 196 -6.42 -14.74 2.40
CA SER A 196 -7.53 -15.06 1.51
C SER A 196 -8.53 -13.90 1.39
N ALA A 197 -8.88 -13.25 2.50
CA ALA A 197 -9.78 -12.08 2.51
C ALA A 197 -9.18 -10.87 1.78
N VAL A 198 -7.88 -10.64 1.91
CA VAL A 198 -7.16 -9.60 1.17
C VAL A 198 -7.16 -9.91 -0.33
N GLN A 199 -6.83 -11.13 -0.70
CA GLN A 199 -6.82 -11.57 -2.12
C GLN A 199 -8.21 -11.48 -2.74
N GLU A 200 -9.28 -11.81 -2.00
CA GLU A 200 -10.66 -11.65 -2.46
C GLU A 200 -11.01 -10.17 -2.72
N LYS A 201 -10.62 -9.25 -1.81
CA LYS A 201 -10.83 -7.80 -2.02
C LYS A 201 -10.09 -7.28 -3.24
N ILE A 202 -8.89 -7.78 -3.51
CA ILE A 202 -8.12 -7.43 -4.72
C ILE A 202 -8.84 -7.96 -5.96
N ALA A 203 -9.19 -9.24 -5.99
CA ALA A 203 -9.82 -9.90 -7.14
C ALA A 203 -11.20 -9.32 -7.48
N SER A 204 -12.01 -9.03 -6.46
CA SER A 204 -13.34 -8.40 -6.64
C SER A 204 -13.28 -6.90 -6.92
N ARG A 205 -12.10 -6.27 -6.83
CA ARG A 205 -11.90 -4.81 -6.93
C ARG A 205 -12.70 -4.01 -5.88
N ALA A 206 -13.14 -4.64 -4.81
CA ALA A 206 -13.97 -4.02 -3.77
C ALA A 206 -13.25 -2.96 -2.94
N ALA A 207 -11.92 -2.91 -3.03
CA ALA A 207 -11.08 -1.97 -2.29
C ALA A 207 -10.33 -0.97 -3.20
N LEU A 208 -10.84 -0.74 -4.41
CA LEU A 208 -10.27 0.29 -5.30
C LEU A 208 -10.39 1.67 -4.67
N LEU A 209 -9.30 2.40 -4.72
CA LEU A 209 -9.25 3.82 -4.36
C LEU A 209 -9.80 4.63 -5.54
N SER A 210 -10.63 5.64 -5.24
CA SER A 210 -11.28 6.53 -6.20
C SER A 210 -10.99 8.00 -5.90
#